data_7bd5ea2444651ee4cc9949bbeddb1646
#
_entry.id   7bd5ea2444651ee4cc9949bbeddb1646
#
_cell.length_a   1.000
_cell.length_b   1.000
_cell.length_c   1.000
_cell.angle_alpha   90.00
_cell.angle_beta   90.00
_cell.angle_gamma   90.00
#
_symmetry.space_group_name_H-M   'P 1'
#
loop_
_entity.id
_entity.type
_entity.pdbx_description
1 polymer ?
#
loop_
_entity_poly.entity_id
_entity_poly.type
_entity_poly.pdbx_seq_one_letter_code
_entity_poly.pdbx_strand_id
1 'polypeptide(L)'
;NHPFGGWGNNSTRTVENGVFKVTNPSAVNSWEAQFANDLSDPFVPGQKYVLTFKIKGSSAGRLSAGFQITDGYKSAGEFPDVNFTTQWKDVEIECECTAEGGTRLIFSFGTFAGDIYIDDLRLWTVKVISSTIPQTPEEKKDTLTKAMDKWIKGMMEATAGKVVAWDAVNEAVSGVDGDGDG
;
A
#
# COMPACT_ATOMS: atom_id res chain seq x y z
N ASN A 1 -4.55 -27.73 -7.43
CA ASN A 1 -5.65 -26.80 -7.28
C ASN A 1 -5.08 -25.40 -7.06
N HIS A 2 -5.59 -24.39 -7.73
CA HIS A 2 -5.16 -23.00 -7.57
C HIS A 2 -6.36 -22.12 -7.16
N PRO A 3 -6.14 -21.01 -6.42
CA PRO A 3 -7.21 -20.14 -5.94
C PRO A 3 -7.75 -19.19 -7.03
N PHE A 4 -7.16 -19.20 -8.24
CA PHE A 4 -7.53 -18.25 -9.28
C PHE A 4 -8.69 -18.74 -10.13
N GLY A 5 -9.76 -17.97 -10.14
CA GLY A 5 -10.77 -17.97 -11.20
C GLY A 5 -10.24 -17.29 -12.46
N GLY A 6 -11.04 -17.24 -13.52
CA GLY A 6 -10.69 -16.46 -14.70
C GLY A 6 -11.67 -16.68 -15.84
N TRP A 7 -11.59 -15.81 -16.82
CA TRP A 7 -12.54 -15.73 -17.92
C TRP A 7 -11.92 -15.06 -19.15
N GLY A 8 -12.65 -15.16 -20.23
CA GLY A 8 -12.44 -14.42 -21.49
C GLY A 8 -11.55 -15.14 -22.50
N ASN A 9 -11.80 -14.84 -23.75
CA ASN A 9 -11.05 -15.26 -24.94
C ASN A 9 -10.73 -16.76 -25.04
N ASN A 10 -11.59 -17.64 -24.50
CA ASN A 10 -11.33 -19.09 -24.39
C ASN A 10 -9.97 -19.43 -23.72
N SER A 11 -9.45 -18.52 -22.89
CA SER A 11 -8.21 -18.71 -22.15
C SER A 11 -8.35 -19.85 -21.13
N THR A 12 -7.28 -20.61 -20.93
CA THR A 12 -7.25 -21.71 -19.97
C THR A 12 -6.28 -21.44 -18.83
N ARG A 13 -6.51 -22.09 -17.70
CA ARG A 13 -5.74 -21.97 -16.46
C ARG A 13 -5.53 -23.34 -15.88
N THR A 14 -4.28 -23.71 -15.67
CA THR A 14 -3.87 -25.03 -15.15
C THR A 14 -2.75 -24.86 -14.13
N VAL A 15 -2.49 -25.91 -13.36
CA VAL A 15 -1.26 -26.02 -12.56
C VAL A 15 -0.47 -27.21 -13.12
N GLU A 16 0.72 -26.95 -13.59
CA GLU A 16 1.63 -27.94 -14.14
C GLU A 16 2.91 -27.96 -13.29
N ASN A 17 3.21 -29.08 -12.64
CA ASN A 17 4.38 -29.23 -11.77
C ASN A 17 4.53 -28.14 -10.69
N GLY A 18 3.41 -27.69 -10.13
CA GLY A 18 3.38 -26.63 -9.11
C GLY A 18 3.35 -25.21 -9.67
N VAL A 19 3.58 -25.02 -10.96
CA VAL A 19 3.56 -23.71 -11.64
C VAL A 19 2.16 -23.42 -12.17
N PHE A 20 1.65 -22.24 -11.92
CA PHE A 20 0.39 -21.75 -12.50
C PHE A 20 0.61 -21.32 -13.95
N LYS A 21 -0.10 -21.95 -14.85
CA LYS A 21 -0.03 -21.69 -16.30
C LYS A 21 -1.34 -21.09 -16.78
N VAL A 22 -1.24 -20.03 -17.55
CA VAL A 22 -2.35 -19.40 -18.27
C VAL A 22 -2.06 -19.46 -19.76
N THR A 23 -3.03 -19.90 -20.56
CA THR A 23 -2.91 -19.91 -22.02
C THR A 23 -3.97 -18.99 -22.62
N ASN A 24 -3.55 -18.03 -23.44
CA ASN A 24 -4.44 -17.19 -24.24
C ASN A 24 -4.25 -17.52 -25.74
N PRO A 25 -5.30 -17.98 -26.44
CA PRO A 25 -5.14 -18.49 -27.83
C PRO A 25 -4.86 -17.36 -28.84
N SER A 26 -5.26 -16.12 -28.55
CA SER A 26 -5.05 -14.98 -29.46
C SER A 26 -4.97 -13.68 -28.66
N ALA A 27 -4.32 -12.67 -29.22
CA ALA A 27 -4.31 -11.33 -28.66
C ALA A 27 -5.66 -10.63 -28.88
N VAL A 28 -6.17 -10.04 -27.79
CA VAL A 28 -7.41 -9.25 -27.73
C VAL A 28 -7.17 -8.02 -26.86
N ASN A 29 -8.21 -7.27 -26.46
CA ASN A 29 -8.02 -6.21 -25.48
C ASN A 29 -7.60 -6.77 -24.12
N SER A 30 -6.86 -6.00 -23.33
CA SER A 30 -6.27 -6.44 -22.07
C SER A 30 -7.28 -7.12 -21.15
N TRP A 31 -8.46 -6.53 -20.98
CA TRP A 31 -9.54 -7.00 -20.10
C TRP A 31 -10.36 -8.19 -20.66
N GLU A 32 -10.14 -8.58 -21.91
CA GLU A 32 -10.89 -9.69 -22.53
C GLU A 32 -10.28 -11.07 -22.21
N ALA A 33 -9.15 -11.13 -21.52
CA ALA A 33 -8.63 -12.35 -20.92
C ALA A 33 -8.00 -12.03 -19.56
N GLN A 34 -8.56 -12.62 -18.50
CA GLN A 34 -8.20 -12.28 -17.12
C GLN A 34 -8.18 -13.52 -16.24
N PHE A 35 -7.40 -13.45 -15.16
CA PHE A 35 -7.54 -14.33 -14.00
C PHE A 35 -7.53 -13.50 -12.72
N ALA A 36 -8.20 -13.98 -11.68
CA ALA A 36 -8.37 -13.25 -10.45
C ALA A 36 -8.49 -14.16 -9.23
N ASN A 37 -8.17 -13.61 -8.06
CA ASN A 37 -8.48 -14.19 -6.78
C ASN A 37 -9.34 -13.20 -5.98
N ASP A 38 -10.50 -13.65 -5.52
CA ASP A 38 -11.38 -12.89 -4.64
C ASP A 38 -11.00 -13.20 -3.18
N LEU A 39 -10.67 -12.15 -2.43
CA LEU A 39 -10.29 -12.22 -1.03
C LEU A 39 -11.53 -12.05 -0.13
N SER A 40 -11.50 -12.66 1.05
CA SER A 40 -12.58 -12.52 2.05
C SER A 40 -12.65 -11.12 2.63
N ASP A 41 -11.49 -10.49 2.82
CA ASP A 41 -11.38 -9.16 3.41
C ASP A 41 -11.04 -8.13 2.32
N PRO A 42 -11.65 -6.94 2.37
CA PRO A 42 -11.37 -5.88 1.42
C PRO A 42 -9.97 -5.29 1.64
N PHE A 43 -9.37 -4.82 0.56
CA PHE A 43 -8.16 -4.00 0.64
C PHE A 43 -8.46 -2.68 1.37
N VAL A 44 -7.50 -2.21 2.14
CA VAL A 44 -7.65 -1.00 2.98
C VAL A 44 -7.19 0.22 2.19
N PRO A 45 -8.05 1.23 1.98
CA PRO A 45 -7.68 2.47 1.30
C PRO A 45 -6.50 3.17 1.99
N GLY A 46 -5.56 3.68 1.19
CA GLY A 46 -4.30 4.29 1.67
C GLY A 46 -3.24 3.28 2.10
N GLN A 47 -3.57 1.98 2.17
CA GLN A 47 -2.60 0.94 2.47
C GLN A 47 -1.81 0.57 1.22
N LYS A 48 -0.47 0.49 1.36
CA LYS A 48 0.42 -0.05 0.34
C LYS A 48 0.53 -1.56 0.43
N TYR A 49 0.54 -2.17 -0.74
CA TYR A 49 0.69 -3.61 -0.94
C TYR A 49 1.85 -3.88 -1.88
N VAL A 50 2.59 -4.92 -1.60
CA VAL A 50 3.68 -5.43 -2.45
C VAL A 50 3.24 -6.76 -3.02
N LEU A 51 3.30 -6.88 -4.33
CA LEU A 51 3.03 -8.11 -5.07
C LEU A 51 4.35 -8.69 -5.57
N THR A 52 4.66 -9.92 -5.16
CA THR A 52 5.86 -10.64 -5.58
C THR A 52 5.49 -11.93 -6.28
N PHE A 53 6.19 -12.26 -7.36
CA PHE A 53 6.02 -13.51 -8.09
C PHE A 53 7.17 -13.73 -9.08
N LYS A 54 7.28 -14.96 -9.59
CA LYS A 54 8.10 -15.27 -10.74
C LYS A 54 7.23 -15.39 -11.98
N ILE A 55 7.73 -14.92 -13.12
CA ILE A 55 7.00 -14.96 -14.39
C ILE A 55 7.91 -15.28 -15.57
N LYS A 56 7.38 -16.03 -16.53
CA LYS A 56 7.90 -16.14 -17.90
C LYS A 56 6.74 -16.36 -18.88
N GLY A 57 7.00 -16.17 -20.15
CA GLY A 57 6.04 -16.48 -21.20
C GLY A 57 6.62 -17.40 -22.26
N SER A 58 5.77 -17.88 -23.16
CA SER A 58 6.19 -18.57 -24.39
C SER A 58 6.90 -17.63 -25.38
N SER A 59 6.68 -16.32 -25.22
CA SER A 59 7.37 -15.23 -25.93
C SER A 59 7.43 -14.00 -25.01
N ALA A 60 8.01 -12.90 -25.48
CA ALA A 60 7.95 -11.62 -24.76
C ALA A 60 6.53 -11.07 -24.72
N GLY A 61 6.13 -10.55 -23.58
CA GLY A 61 4.78 -10.03 -23.37
C GLY A 61 4.67 -9.11 -22.18
N ARG A 62 3.41 -8.73 -21.86
CA ARG A 62 3.06 -7.84 -20.76
C ARG A 62 1.89 -8.42 -19.95
N LEU A 63 1.95 -8.26 -18.63
CA LEU A 63 0.90 -8.59 -17.68
C LEU A 63 0.57 -7.34 -16.88
N SER A 64 -0.72 -7.01 -16.75
CA SER A 64 -1.21 -5.97 -15.85
C SER A 64 -1.86 -6.60 -14.63
N ALA A 65 -1.75 -5.95 -13.47
CA ALA A 65 -2.38 -6.40 -12.23
C ALA A 65 -2.99 -5.21 -11.48
N GLY A 66 -4.04 -5.47 -10.69
CA GLY A 66 -4.69 -4.41 -9.92
C GLY A 66 -5.65 -4.95 -8.87
N PHE A 67 -6.19 -4.02 -8.09
CA PHE A 67 -7.30 -4.26 -7.18
C PHE A 67 -8.60 -3.84 -7.84
N GLN A 68 -9.64 -4.65 -7.68
CA GLN A 68 -10.93 -4.39 -8.29
C GLN A 68 -12.06 -4.49 -7.27
N ILE A 69 -13.00 -3.55 -7.35
CA ILE A 69 -14.30 -3.61 -6.72
C ILE A 69 -15.16 -4.47 -7.63
N THR A 70 -15.72 -5.58 -7.12
CA THR A 70 -16.50 -6.52 -7.92
C THR A 70 -17.85 -5.96 -8.37
N ASP A 71 -18.42 -5.04 -7.59
CA ASP A 71 -19.60 -4.27 -7.99
C ASP A 71 -19.20 -3.15 -8.97
N GLY A 72 -19.67 -3.29 -10.20
CA GLY A 72 -19.39 -2.36 -11.30
C GLY A 72 -17.97 -2.43 -11.86
N TYR A 73 -17.14 -3.40 -11.44
CA TYR A 73 -15.79 -3.68 -11.98
C TYR A 73 -14.84 -2.47 -11.96
N LYS A 74 -14.94 -1.64 -10.91
CA LYS A 74 -14.13 -0.43 -10.77
C LYS A 74 -12.74 -0.75 -10.23
N SER A 75 -11.73 0.01 -10.69
CA SER A 75 -10.38 -0.08 -10.13
C SER A 75 -10.35 0.44 -8.69
N ALA A 76 -9.63 -0.26 -7.82
CA ALA A 76 -9.30 0.17 -6.46
C ALA A 76 -7.78 0.33 -6.27
N GLY A 77 -7.02 0.34 -7.34
CA GLY A 77 -5.57 0.51 -7.40
C GLY A 77 -4.95 -0.37 -8.47
N GLU A 78 -3.86 0.10 -9.07
CA GLU A 78 -3.20 -0.59 -10.18
C GLU A 78 -1.70 -0.72 -9.89
N PHE A 79 -1.17 -1.90 -10.09
CA PHE A 79 0.27 -2.15 -10.08
C PHE A 79 0.89 -1.69 -11.39
N PRO A 80 2.19 -1.33 -11.39
CA PRO A 80 2.92 -1.16 -12.63
C PRO A 80 2.85 -2.41 -13.53
N ASP A 81 2.75 -2.20 -14.83
CA ASP A 81 2.77 -3.29 -15.80
C ASP A 81 4.09 -4.09 -15.74
N VAL A 82 3.98 -5.40 -15.85
CA VAL A 82 5.12 -6.31 -15.83
C VAL A 82 5.43 -6.80 -17.23
N ASN A 83 6.58 -6.43 -17.75
CA ASN A 83 7.11 -7.02 -18.98
C ASN A 83 7.89 -8.29 -18.64
N PHE A 84 7.66 -9.34 -19.40
CA PHE A 84 8.31 -10.65 -19.26
C PHE A 84 8.86 -11.15 -20.60
N THR A 85 9.71 -12.17 -20.54
CA THR A 85 10.31 -12.84 -21.70
C THR A 85 10.15 -14.36 -21.55
N THR A 86 10.85 -15.13 -22.34
CA THR A 86 10.91 -16.60 -22.21
C THR A 86 11.74 -17.08 -21.03
N GLN A 87 12.48 -16.18 -20.37
CA GLN A 87 13.27 -16.50 -19.19
C GLN A 87 12.49 -16.13 -17.93
N TRP A 88 12.67 -16.91 -16.85
CA TRP A 88 12.13 -16.59 -15.55
C TRP A 88 12.65 -15.24 -15.07
N LYS A 89 11.75 -14.43 -14.58
CA LYS A 89 12.02 -13.11 -13.98
C LYS A 89 11.35 -13.04 -12.61
N ASP A 90 12.10 -12.62 -11.61
CA ASP A 90 11.54 -12.24 -10.32
C ASP A 90 10.91 -10.84 -10.45
N VAL A 91 9.72 -10.70 -9.89
CA VAL A 91 8.91 -9.47 -9.93
C VAL A 91 8.60 -9.05 -8.51
N GLU A 92 8.82 -7.77 -8.22
CA GLU A 92 8.37 -7.08 -7.02
C GLU A 92 7.82 -5.72 -7.45
N ILE A 93 6.53 -5.51 -7.22
CA ILE A 93 5.81 -4.29 -7.60
C ILE A 93 4.89 -3.85 -6.48
N GLU A 94 4.69 -2.54 -6.35
CA GLU A 94 3.89 -1.93 -5.30
C GLU A 94 2.65 -1.24 -5.87
N CYS A 95 1.57 -1.27 -5.10
CA CYS A 95 0.35 -0.54 -5.37
C CYS A 95 -0.26 -0.03 -4.06
N GLU A 96 -0.80 1.17 -4.08
CA GLU A 96 -1.64 1.69 -3.01
C GLU A 96 -3.11 1.43 -3.34
N CYS A 97 -3.87 0.93 -2.36
CA CYS A 97 -5.31 0.83 -2.51
C CYS A 97 -5.93 2.24 -2.46
N THR A 98 -6.66 2.62 -3.49
CA THR A 98 -7.19 3.98 -3.67
C THR A 98 -8.69 4.11 -3.40
N ALA A 99 -9.42 2.99 -3.21
CA ALA A 99 -10.87 2.99 -3.03
C ALA A 99 -11.32 1.88 -2.09
N GLU A 100 -12.43 2.12 -1.39
CA GLU A 100 -13.08 1.14 -0.53
C GLU A 100 -13.78 0.02 -1.34
N GLY A 101 -13.94 -1.15 -0.73
CA GLY A 101 -14.72 -2.27 -1.27
C GLY A 101 -13.99 -3.11 -2.33
N GLY A 102 -12.71 -2.83 -2.60
CA GLY A 102 -11.89 -3.71 -3.44
C GLY A 102 -11.60 -5.02 -2.73
N THR A 103 -12.04 -6.15 -3.29
CA THR A 103 -11.80 -7.50 -2.74
C THR A 103 -11.10 -8.42 -3.73
N ARG A 104 -10.93 -8.00 -4.97
CA ARG A 104 -10.38 -8.83 -6.04
C ARG A 104 -8.98 -8.38 -6.43
N LEU A 105 -8.01 -9.31 -6.35
CA LEU A 105 -6.73 -9.18 -7.05
C LEU A 105 -6.91 -9.74 -8.46
N ILE A 106 -6.82 -8.86 -9.46
CA ILE A 106 -7.08 -9.17 -10.87
C ILE A 106 -5.82 -9.03 -11.71
N PHE A 107 -5.67 -9.91 -12.68
CA PHE A 107 -4.61 -9.89 -13.68
C PHE A 107 -5.20 -9.90 -15.08
N SER A 108 -4.74 -8.99 -15.93
CA SER A 108 -5.19 -8.83 -17.32
C SER A 108 -4.05 -9.14 -18.26
N PHE A 109 -4.28 -10.06 -19.19
CA PHE A 109 -3.27 -10.56 -20.11
C PHE A 109 -3.78 -10.69 -21.57
N GLY A 110 -4.95 -10.14 -21.89
CA GLY A 110 -5.60 -10.28 -23.19
C GLY A 110 -4.73 -9.86 -24.38
N THR A 111 -3.84 -8.88 -24.20
CA THR A 111 -2.93 -8.41 -25.27
C THR A 111 -1.81 -9.40 -25.63
N PHE A 112 -1.63 -10.44 -24.83
CA PHE A 112 -0.61 -11.48 -25.06
C PHE A 112 -1.26 -12.74 -25.59
N ALA A 113 -0.73 -13.31 -26.68
CA ALA A 113 -1.10 -14.61 -27.21
C ALA A 113 -0.03 -15.63 -26.88
N GLY A 114 -0.39 -16.73 -26.23
CA GLY A 114 0.53 -17.79 -25.82
C GLY A 114 0.38 -18.19 -24.36
N ASP A 115 1.42 -18.82 -23.82
CA ASP A 115 1.47 -19.32 -22.45
C ASP A 115 2.21 -18.35 -21.55
N ILE A 116 1.61 -18.07 -20.38
CA ILE A 116 2.24 -17.35 -19.25
C ILE A 116 2.37 -18.34 -18.10
N TYR A 117 3.54 -18.38 -17.48
CA TYR A 117 3.86 -19.20 -16.33
C TYR A 117 4.16 -18.30 -15.14
N ILE A 118 3.47 -18.54 -14.02
CA ILE A 118 3.60 -17.78 -12.77
C ILE A 118 3.88 -18.75 -11.62
N ASP A 119 4.82 -18.37 -10.76
CA ASP A 119 5.21 -19.13 -9.59
C ASP A 119 5.48 -18.20 -8.41
N ASP A 120 5.47 -18.76 -7.18
CA ASP A 120 5.77 -18.02 -5.94
C ASP A 120 4.96 -16.72 -5.75
N LEU A 121 3.70 -16.65 -6.23
CA LEU A 121 2.88 -15.46 -6.14
C LEU A 121 2.45 -15.20 -4.70
N ARG A 122 2.78 -14.01 -4.20
CA ARG A 122 2.44 -13.56 -2.84
C ARG A 122 2.06 -12.09 -2.85
N LEU A 123 1.07 -11.74 -2.02
CA LEU A 123 0.67 -10.38 -1.76
C LEU A 123 0.96 -10.04 -0.29
N TRP A 124 1.69 -8.96 -0.06
CA TRP A 124 2.12 -8.50 1.25
C TRP A 124 1.51 -7.13 1.56
N THR A 125 1.25 -6.88 2.84
CA THR A 125 0.98 -5.53 3.33
C THR A 125 2.24 -4.90 3.89
N VAL A 126 2.51 -3.65 3.53
CA VAL A 126 3.57 -2.87 4.17
C VAL A 126 3.01 -2.28 5.46
N LYS A 127 3.38 -2.83 6.61
CA LYS A 127 3.15 -2.15 7.90
C LYS A 127 4.28 -1.16 8.14
N VAL A 128 3.97 0.12 8.09
CA VAL A 128 4.86 1.14 8.65
C VAL A 128 4.76 1.02 10.16
N ILE A 129 5.71 0.34 10.77
CA ILE A 129 5.88 0.38 12.23
C ILE A 129 6.59 1.71 12.53
N SER A 130 5.82 2.76 12.80
CA SER A 130 6.38 3.95 13.41
C SER A 130 6.76 3.58 14.85
N SER A 131 7.99 3.20 15.08
CA SER A 131 8.54 3.17 16.43
C SER A 131 8.75 4.64 16.84
N THR A 132 7.79 5.22 17.53
CA THR A 132 8.06 6.40 18.34
C THR A 132 8.98 5.92 19.45
N ILE A 133 10.27 6.24 19.33
CA ILE A 133 11.18 6.11 20.47
C ILE A 133 10.71 7.17 21.47
N PRO A 134 10.16 6.77 22.65
CA PRO A 134 9.74 7.74 23.63
C PRO A 134 10.93 8.61 23.99
N GLN A 135 10.77 9.93 23.91
CA GLN A 135 11.80 10.86 24.37
C GLN A 135 12.15 10.60 25.83
N THR A 136 13.43 10.63 26.16
CA THR A 136 13.88 10.59 27.55
C THR A 136 13.35 11.82 28.33
N PRO A 137 13.29 11.77 29.65
CA PRO A 137 12.90 12.94 30.45
C PRO A 137 13.75 14.17 30.12
N GLU A 138 15.04 14.00 29.84
CA GLU A 138 15.97 15.07 29.47
C GLU A 138 15.63 15.66 28.10
N GLU A 139 15.34 14.81 27.12
CA GLU A 139 14.93 15.26 25.76
C GLU A 139 13.59 15.97 25.79
N LYS A 140 12.63 15.49 26.60
CA LYS A 140 11.34 16.18 26.82
C LYS A 140 11.55 17.56 27.45
N LYS A 141 12.39 17.65 28.47
CA LYS A 141 12.74 18.90 29.12
C LYS A 141 13.41 19.88 28.16
N ASP A 142 14.36 19.43 27.36
CA ASP A 142 15.04 20.25 26.35
C ASP A 142 14.07 20.77 25.28
N THR A 143 13.19 19.90 24.79
CA THR A 143 12.14 20.26 23.82
C THR A 143 11.19 21.29 24.38
N LEU A 144 10.70 21.12 25.61
CA LEU A 144 9.82 22.05 26.30
C LEU A 144 10.50 23.39 26.53
N THR A 145 11.74 23.37 27.04
CA THR A 145 12.53 24.59 27.29
C THR A 145 12.72 25.41 26.02
N LYS A 146 13.06 24.76 24.90
CA LYS A 146 13.20 25.41 23.58
C LYS A 146 11.88 25.99 23.08
N ALA A 147 10.78 25.26 23.25
CA ALA A 147 9.46 25.75 22.88
C ALA A 147 9.04 26.97 23.69
N MET A 148 9.25 26.95 25.01
CA MET A 148 8.98 28.07 25.91
C MET A 148 9.85 29.28 25.59
N ASP A 149 11.13 29.11 25.35
CA ASP A 149 12.07 30.17 24.97
C ASP A 149 11.63 30.89 23.68
N LYS A 150 11.28 30.07 22.67
CA LYS A 150 10.75 30.61 21.40
C LYS A 150 9.45 31.38 21.59
N TRP A 151 8.55 30.87 22.42
CA TRP A 151 7.26 31.51 22.69
C TRP A 151 7.44 32.84 23.47
N ILE A 152 8.25 32.85 24.55
CA ILE A 152 8.55 34.04 25.34
C ILE A 152 9.21 35.14 24.46
N LYS A 153 10.23 34.76 23.66
CA LYS A 153 10.87 35.70 22.74
C LYS A 153 9.87 36.29 21.74
N GLY A 154 9.05 35.45 21.12
CA GLY A 154 8.03 35.91 20.19
C GLY A 154 7.01 36.86 20.82
N MET A 155 6.59 36.59 22.06
CA MET A 155 5.71 37.49 22.81
C MET A 155 6.39 38.82 23.15
N MET A 156 7.59 38.81 23.60
CA MET A 156 8.38 40.02 23.92
C MET A 156 8.59 40.88 22.67
N GLU A 157 8.92 40.28 21.54
CA GLU A 157 9.06 40.98 20.27
C GLU A 157 7.73 41.56 19.78
N ALA A 158 6.63 40.80 19.86
CA ALA A 158 5.31 41.25 19.43
C ALA A 158 4.78 42.45 20.25
N THR A 159 5.17 42.53 21.52
CA THR A 159 4.72 43.61 22.43
C THR A 159 5.64 44.83 22.38
N ALA A 160 6.82 44.73 21.76
CA ALA A 160 7.74 45.85 21.48
C ALA A 160 7.94 46.79 22.69
N GLY A 161 8.12 46.25 23.91
CA GLY A 161 8.34 47.02 25.12
C GLY A 161 7.12 47.78 25.69
N LYS A 162 5.95 47.52 25.16
CA LYS A 162 4.68 48.15 25.68
C LYS A 162 4.17 47.49 26.98
N VAL A 163 4.69 46.30 27.30
CA VAL A 163 4.31 45.57 28.51
C VAL A 163 5.47 45.63 29.50
N VAL A 164 5.21 46.16 30.69
CA VAL A 164 6.21 46.39 31.74
C VAL A 164 6.31 45.24 32.75
N ALA A 165 5.33 44.31 32.73
CA ALA A 165 5.31 43.14 33.57
C ALA A 165 4.61 41.98 32.87
N TRP A 166 5.08 40.77 33.11
CA TRP A 166 4.55 39.52 32.58
C TRP A 166 4.31 38.55 33.71
N ASP A 167 3.15 37.91 33.67
CA ASP A 167 2.92 36.67 34.39
C ASP A 167 3.40 35.51 33.50
N ALA A 168 4.63 35.08 33.68
CA ALA A 168 5.29 34.12 32.80
C ALA A 168 4.70 32.73 32.90
N VAL A 169 4.14 32.38 34.05
CA VAL A 169 3.52 31.07 34.33
C VAL A 169 2.33 31.35 35.26
N ASN A 170 1.13 31.28 34.71
CA ASN A 170 -0.09 31.42 35.49
C ASN A 170 -0.63 30.03 35.83
N GLU A 171 -0.84 29.78 37.13
CA GLU A 171 -1.44 28.53 37.62
C GLU A 171 -0.77 27.22 37.05
N ALA A 172 0.57 27.20 37.04
CA ALA A 172 1.34 26.11 36.48
C ALA A 172 1.02 24.73 37.11
N VAL A 173 0.47 24.74 38.30
CA VAL A 173 0.07 23.56 39.06
C VAL A 173 -1.30 23.85 39.67
N SER A 174 -2.31 24.06 38.85
CA SER A 174 -3.68 24.23 39.29
C SER A 174 -4.49 23.01 38.96
N GLY A 175 -5.08 22.42 39.94
CA GLY A 175 -6.04 21.35 39.75
C GLY A 175 -5.77 20.15 40.65
N VAL A 176 -6.86 19.49 40.96
CA VAL A 176 -6.76 18.16 41.57
C VAL A 176 -6.36 17.23 40.41
N ASP A 177 -5.15 16.75 40.49
CA ASP A 177 -4.66 15.68 39.62
C ASP A 177 -5.52 14.44 39.88
N GLY A 178 -6.47 14.18 38.99
CA GLY A 178 -7.45 13.10 39.14
C GLY A 178 -6.87 11.70 38.86
N ASP A 179 -5.65 11.64 38.32
CA ASP A 179 -4.95 10.42 37.96
C ASP A 179 -3.73 10.16 38.87
N GLY A 180 -3.31 11.10 39.70
CA GLY A 180 -2.32 10.89 40.78
C GLY A 180 -0.89 10.71 40.30
N ASP A 181 -0.58 11.17 39.06
CA ASP A 181 0.77 11.04 38.50
C ASP A 181 1.54 12.39 38.43
N GLY A 182 1.05 13.42 39.13
CA GLY A 182 1.72 14.66 39.54
C GLY A 182 2.34 15.55 38.52
#